data_5d4609dbd6c72cae308de4f836641f01
#
_entry.id   5d4609dbd6c72cae308de4f836641f01
#
_cell.length_a   1.000
_cell.length_b   1.000
_cell.length_c   1.000
_cell.angle_alpha   90.00
_cell.angle_beta   90.00
_cell.angle_gamma   90.00
#
_symmetry.space_group_name_H-M   'P 1'
#
loop_
_entity.id
_entity.type
_entity.pdbx_description
1 polymer ?
#
loop_
_entity_poly.entity_id
_entity_poly.type
_entity_poly.pdbx_seq_one_letter_code
_entity_poly.pdbx_strand_id
1 'polypeptide(L)'
;MRTIPRSRHNPQFNREALANSLKDSGIDYAHIKELGGLRHPRPDSVNTGWRNASFRGYADYMQTPDFDQALDRLLKLCAHKRCAVMCAEALPWRCHRSLLADALAARGIAVEHIMSGSRRDIHHLTPFARIQNGKVVYPKPEENARRGRPVHRQAELKFGEAEPSMPSKKRRTKFTAANEARRRARLAAGAPPHERVIPDKRRKPPKHKKPPEDIVEL
;
A
#
# COMPACT_ATOMS: atom_id res chain seq x y z
N MET A 1 -14.93 4.41 5.29
CA MET A 1 -15.00 3.40 4.26
C MET A 1 -14.45 2.03 4.69
N ARG A 2 -15.09 1.31 5.57
CA ARG A 2 -14.77 -0.07 5.95
C ARG A 2 -16.00 -0.93 5.72
N THR A 3 -15.85 -2.13 5.18
CA THR A 3 -16.96 -3.06 5.00
C THR A 3 -17.54 -3.45 6.37
N ILE A 4 -16.64 -3.71 7.34
CA ILE A 4 -16.99 -4.03 8.74
C ILE A 4 -16.27 -3.02 9.64
N PRO A 5 -16.97 -1.97 10.16
CA PRO A 5 -16.36 -0.94 11.01
C PRO A 5 -16.33 -1.39 12.48
N ARG A 6 -15.62 -2.48 12.76
CA ARG A 6 -15.42 -3.04 14.12
C ARG A 6 -13.95 -3.34 14.35
N SER A 7 -13.47 -3.16 15.57
CA SER A 7 -12.14 -3.55 16.01
C SER A 7 -12.20 -4.04 17.45
N ARG A 8 -11.63 -5.21 17.74
CA ARG A 8 -11.48 -5.73 19.10
C ARG A 8 -10.36 -5.02 19.86
N HIS A 9 -9.26 -4.76 19.16
CA HIS A 9 -8.07 -4.14 19.78
C HIS A 9 -8.19 -2.62 19.93
N ASN A 10 -9.00 -1.98 19.08
CA ASN A 10 -9.18 -0.53 19.07
C ASN A 10 -10.67 -0.19 19.03
N PRO A 11 -11.43 -0.41 20.12
CA PRO A 11 -12.88 -0.23 20.14
C PRO A 11 -13.32 1.20 19.89
N GLN A 12 -12.46 2.19 20.14
CA GLN A 12 -12.70 3.61 19.81
C GLN A 12 -12.91 3.86 18.31
N PHE A 13 -12.48 2.92 17.45
CA PHE A 13 -12.72 2.97 15.99
C PHE A 13 -13.94 2.15 15.54
N ASN A 14 -14.73 1.65 16.46
CA ASN A 14 -16.04 1.10 16.12
C ASN A 14 -16.96 2.21 15.63
N ARG A 15 -17.92 1.86 14.75
CA ARG A 15 -18.76 2.83 14.05
C ARG A 15 -19.38 3.87 14.98
N GLU A 16 -20.00 3.44 16.06
CA GLU A 16 -20.72 4.31 16.99
C GLU A 16 -19.78 5.14 17.84
N ALA A 17 -18.76 4.50 18.43
CA ALA A 17 -17.76 5.19 19.26
C ALA A 17 -17.03 6.28 18.47
N LEU A 18 -16.62 5.96 17.23
CA LEU A 18 -15.95 6.91 16.36
C LEU A 18 -16.90 8.06 15.95
N ALA A 19 -18.14 7.75 15.59
CA ALA A 19 -19.12 8.78 15.21
C ALA A 19 -19.37 9.78 16.34
N ASN A 20 -19.52 9.29 17.58
CA ASN A 20 -19.72 10.13 18.76
C ASN A 20 -18.48 11.01 19.03
N SER A 21 -17.30 10.40 19.07
CA SER A 21 -16.03 11.13 19.31
C SER A 21 -15.76 12.21 18.25
N LEU A 22 -16.07 11.96 16.99
CA LEU A 22 -15.92 12.96 15.93
C LEU A 22 -16.96 14.07 16.06
N LYS A 23 -18.21 13.73 16.42
CA LYS A 23 -19.27 14.72 16.67
C LYS A 23 -18.90 15.66 17.81
N ASP A 24 -18.35 15.13 18.90
CA ASP A 24 -17.88 15.92 20.06
C ASP A 24 -16.73 16.87 19.67
N SER A 25 -15.99 16.52 18.61
CA SER A 25 -14.92 17.34 18.03
C SER A 25 -15.40 18.27 16.90
N GLY A 26 -16.71 18.39 16.66
CA GLY A 26 -17.27 19.20 15.58
C GLY A 26 -17.02 18.66 14.16
N ILE A 27 -16.71 17.36 14.04
CA ILE A 27 -16.41 16.71 12.76
C ILE A 27 -17.57 15.80 12.35
N ASP A 28 -18.13 16.05 11.19
CA ASP A 28 -19.18 15.22 10.63
C ASP A 28 -18.63 13.83 10.25
N TYR A 29 -19.42 12.79 10.48
CA TYR A 29 -19.07 11.41 10.16
C TYR A 29 -20.08 10.78 9.20
N ALA A 30 -19.60 10.18 8.12
CA ALA A 30 -20.39 9.38 7.20
C ALA A 30 -19.73 8.03 6.93
N HIS A 31 -20.50 6.95 7.04
CA HIS A 31 -20.03 5.60 6.71
C HIS A 31 -20.56 5.19 5.33
N ILE A 32 -19.66 5.15 4.33
CA ILE A 32 -19.97 4.65 2.98
C ILE A 32 -19.40 3.24 2.89
N LYS A 33 -20.24 2.23 3.18
CA LYS A 33 -19.89 0.82 3.20
C LYS A 33 -19.48 0.32 1.81
N GLU A 34 -20.12 0.84 0.78
CA GLU A 34 -19.94 0.50 -0.62
C GLU A 34 -18.50 0.81 -1.10
N LEU A 35 -17.84 1.82 -0.54
CA LEU A 35 -16.43 2.10 -0.77
C LEU A 35 -15.48 1.22 0.05
N GLY A 36 -15.99 0.22 0.77
CA GLY A 36 -15.20 -0.70 1.57
C GLY A 36 -14.42 -1.71 0.71
N GLY A 37 -13.29 -2.17 1.25
CA GLY A 37 -12.51 -3.27 0.70
C GLY A 37 -13.21 -4.64 0.85
N LEU A 38 -12.44 -5.72 0.93
CA LEU A 38 -12.92 -7.12 0.98
C LEU A 38 -13.73 -7.49 -0.27
N ARG A 39 -13.13 -7.30 -1.43
CA ARG A 39 -13.67 -7.70 -2.72
C ARG A 39 -12.87 -8.87 -3.29
N HIS A 40 -13.56 -9.79 -3.94
CA HIS A 40 -12.96 -10.92 -4.63
C HIS A 40 -12.70 -10.55 -6.09
N PRO A 41 -11.56 -10.98 -6.67
CA PRO A 41 -11.28 -10.74 -8.08
C PRO A 41 -12.19 -11.56 -8.97
N ARG A 42 -12.53 -11.02 -10.13
CA ARG A 42 -13.27 -11.73 -11.17
C ARG A 42 -12.31 -12.69 -11.91
N PRO A 43 -12.81 -13.83 -12.42
CA PRO A 43 -11.99 -14.74 -13.24
C PRO A 43 -11.45 -14.07 -14.50
N ASP A 44 -12.25 -13.19 -15.12
CA ASP A 44 -11.98 -12.42 -16.34
C ASP A 44 -11.36 -11.03 -16.06
N SER A 45 -10.75 -10.84 -14.90
CA SER A 45 -10.20 -9.54 -14.47
C SER A 45 -9.15 -9.00 -15.45
N VAL A 46 -9.36 -7.78 -15.91
CA VAL A 46 -8.37 -7.00 -16.70
C VAL A 46 -7.29 -6.38 -15.79
N ASN A 47 -7.48 -6.38 -14.48
CA ASN A 47 -6.64 -5.74 -13.47
C ASN A 47 -5.49 -6.64 -13.01
N THR A 48 -4.90 -7.38 -13.94
CA THR A 48 -3.88 -8.42 -13.68
C THR A 48 -2.52 -7.85 -13.26
N GLY A 49 -2.32 -6.54 -13.33
CA GLY A 49 -1.16 -5.84 -12.77
C GLY A 49 -1.07 -5.98 -11.25
N TRP A 50 -2.20 -6.13 -10.57
CA TRP A 50 -2.24 -6.41 -9.15
C TRP A 50 -2.01 -7.88 -8.84
N ARG A 51 -0.87 -8.21 -8.21
CA ARG A 51 -0.58 -9.58 -7.72
C ARG A 51 -1.45 -9.94 -6.51
N ASN A 52 -1.77 -8.95 -5.66
CA ASN A 52 -2.62 -9.13 -4.50
C ASN A 52 -4.08 -9.26 -4.95
N ALA A 53 -4.72 -10.40 -4.62
CA ALA A 53 -6.09 -10.69 -5.00
C ALA A 53 -7.11 -9.68 -4.45
N SER A 54 -6.90 -9.18 -3.24
CA SER A 54 -7.79 -8.18 -2.64
C SER A 54 -7.74 -6.84 -3.37
N PHE A 55 -6.56 -6.39 -3.81
CA PHE A 55 -6.43 -5.18 -4.62
C PHE A 55 -7.03 -5.40 -6.01
N ARG A 56 -6.77 -6.56 -6.63
CA ARG A 56 -7.37 -6.91 -7.93
C ARG A 56 -8.90 -6.94 -7.84
N GLY A 57 -9.46 -7.57 -6.82
CA GLY A 57 -10.90 -7.60 -6.59
C GLY A 57 -11.51 -6.22 -6.36
N TYR A 58 -10.80 -5.34 -5.67
CA TYR A 58 -11.25 -3.96 -5.50
C TYR A 58 -11.18 -3.18 -6.82
N ALA A 59 -10.13 -3.38 -7.62
CA ALA A 59 -9.99 -2.79 -8.96
C ALA A 59 -11.10 -3.26 -9.92
N ASP A 60 -11.51 -4.55 -9.83
CA ASP A 60 -12.65 -5.08 -10.59
C ASP A 60 -13.97 -4.46 -10.12
N TYR A 61 -14.15 -4.27 -8.82
CA TYR A 61 -15.31 -3.59 -8.27
C TYR A 61 -15.39 -2.12 -8.72
N MET A 62 -14.25 -1.44 -8.89
CA MET A 62 -14.20 -0.07 -9.43
C MET A 62 -14.76 0.06 -10.84
N GLN A 63 -14.94 -1.05 -11.58
CA GLN A 63 -15.56 -1.05 -12.91
C GLN A 63 -17.10 -1.10 -12.85
N THR A 64 -17.69 -1.30 -11.66
CA THR A 64 -19.13 -1.50 -11.50
C THR A 64 -19.89 -0.18 -11.31
N PRO A 65 -21.18 -0.11 -11.69
CA PRO A 65 -22.05 1.04 -11.40
C PRO A 65 -22.20 1.33 -9.89
N ASP A 66 -22.18 0.29 -9.06
CA ASP A 66 -22.28 0.43 -7.61
C ASP A 66 -21.13 1.25 -7.02
N PHE A 67 -19.92 1.03 -7.54
CA PHE A 67 -18.77 1.83 -7.16
C PHE A 67 -18.93 3.29 -7.61
N ASP A 68 -19.39 3.52 -8.84
CA ASP A 68 -19.60 4.88 -9.36
C ASP A 68 -20.61 5.64 -8.49
N GLN A 69 -21.75 5.01 -8.15
CA GLN A 69 -22.75 5.61 -7.27
C GLN A 69 -22.19 5.95 -5.87
N ALA A 70 -21.39 5.03 -5.32
CA ALA A 70 -20.75 5.25 -4.01
C ALA A 70 -19.72 6.39 -4.06
N LEU A 71 -18.99 6.49 -5.16
CA LEU A 71 -18.02 7.55 -5.39
C LEU A 71 -18.72 8.90 -5.59
N ASP A 72 -19.82 8.95 -6.34
CA ASP A 72 -20.62 10.17 -6.52
C ASP A 72 -21.22 10.65 -5.20
N ARG A 73 -21.65 9.70 -4.33
CA ARG A 73 -22.09 10.03 -2.97
C ARG A 73 -20.96 10.67 -2.16
N LEU A 74 -19.73 10.14 -2.25
CA LEU A 74 -18.58 10.74 -1.60
C LEU A 74 -18.33 12.16 -2.14
N LEU A 75 -18.36 12.35 -3.46
CA LEU A 75 -18.12 13.65 -4.09
C LEU A 75 -19.16 14.70 -3.69
N LYS A 76 -20.44 14.32 -3.59
CA LYS A 76 -21.49 15.20 -3.08
C LYS A 76 -21.21 15.66 -1.64
N LEU A 77 -20.70 14.79 -0.78
CA LEU A 77 -20.30 15.16 0.59
C LEU A 77 -19.09 16.11 0.60
N CYS A 78 -18.18 15.94 -0.36
CA CYS A 78 -16.95 16.75 -0.45
C CYS A 78 -17.15 18.10 -1.17
N ALA A 79 -18.28 18.31 -1.84
CA ALA A 79 -18.53 19.51 -2.65
C ALA A 79 -18.45 20.81 -1.84
N HIS A 80 -18.87 20.77 -0.58
CA HIS A 80 -18.95 21.95 0.30
C HIS A 80 -18.06 21.85 1.54
N LYS A 81 -17.35 20.73 1.74
CA LYS A 81 -16.57 20.49 2.95
C LYS A 81 -15.27 19.76 2.62
N ARG A 82 -14.23 20.02 3.38
CA ARG A 82 -13.01 19.20 3.32
C ARG A 82 -13.33 17.82 3.91
N CYS A 83 -13.08 16.78 3.13
CA CYS A 83 -13.35 15.41 3.53
C CYS A 83 -12.04 14.62 3.68
N ALA A 84 -11.98 13.78 4.70
CA ALA A 84 -10.93 12.79 4.87
C ALA A 84 -11.52 11.39 4.79
N VAL A 85 -10.92 10.53 3.97
CA VAL A 85 -11.34 9.14 3.81
C VAL A 85 -10.49 8.24 4.71
N MET A 86 -11.14 7.50 5.61
CA MET A 86 -10.47 6.68 6.62
C MET A 86 -10.72 5.17 6.42
N CYS A 87 -9.66 4.38 6.63
CA CYS A 87 -9.70 2.92 6.70
C CYS A 87 -8.93 2.43 7.94
N ALA A 88 -8.87 1.10 8.17
CA ALA A 88 -8.13 0.50 9.27
C ALA A 88 -6.60 0.50 9.04
N GLU A 89 -6.15 0.46 7.79
CA GLU A 89 -4.74 0.42 7.44
C GLU A 89 -4.08 1.80 7.60
N ALA A 90 -2.92 1.86 8.22
CA ALA A 90 -2.16 3.09 8.38
C ALA A 90 -1.58 3.57 7.04
N LEU A 91 -0.92 2.67 6.30
CA LEU A 91 -0.18 3.01 5.09
C LEU A 91 -1.09 3.01 3.85
N PRO A 92 -1.18 4.12 3.09
CA PRO A 92 -2.05 4.23 1.91
C PRO A 92 -1.78 3.14 0.87
N TRP A 93 -0.53 2.85 0.56
CA TRP A 93 -0.14 1.83 -0.44
C TRP A 93 -0.40 0.37 -0.04
N ARG A 94 -0.75 0.13 1.22
CA ARG A 94 -1.19 -1.18 1.73
C ARG A 94 -2.70 -1.28 1.85
N CYS A 95 -3.42 -0.27 1.39
CA CYS A 95 -4.85 -0.11 1.58
C CYS A 95 -5.56 0.21 0.26
N HIS A 96 -6.78 -0.28 0.11
CA HIS A 96 -7.64 0.06 -1.03
C HIS A 96 -7.93 1.57 -1.18
N ARG A 97 -7.59 2.41 -0.18
CA ARG A 97 -7.64 3.88 -0.31
C ARG A 97 -6.75 4.39 -1.45
N SER A 98 -5.63 3.70 -1.76
CA SER A 98 -4.80 4.10 -2.91
C SER A 98 -5.54 3.95 -4.23
N LEU A 99 -6.32 2.88 -4.41
CA LEU A 99 -7.11 2.68 -5.61
C LEU A 99 -8.27 3.67 -5.70
N LEU A 100 -8.91 3.98 -4.56
CA LEU A 100 -9.90 5.06 -4.49
C LEU A 100 -9.28 6.42 -4.85
N ALA A 101 -8.06 6.69 -4.38
CA ALA A 101 -7.32 7.90 -4.73
C ALA A 101 -7.00 7.95 -6.24
N ASP A 102 -6.62 6.81 -6.85
CA ASP A 102 -6.46 6.71 -8.31
C ASP A 102 -7.77 7.06 -9.05
N ALA A 103 -8.93 6.56 -8.56
CA ALA A 103 -10.23 6.86 -9.16
C ALA A 103 -10.64 8.33 -9.04
N LEU A 104 -10.27 8.99 -7.94
CA LEU A 104 -10.48 10.43 -7.74
C LEU A 104 -9.54 11.25 -8.61
N ALA A 105 -8.25 10.87 -8.69
CA ALA A 105 -7.26 11.52 -9.54
C ALA A 105 -7.63 11.43 -11.03
N ALA A 106 -8.16 10.28 -11.47
CA ALA A 106 -8.65 10.10 -12.84
C ALA A 106 -9.84 11.03 -13.18
N ARG A 107 -10.55 11.53 -12.17
CA ARG A 107 -11.62 12.53 -12.31
C ARG A 107 -11.12 13.97 -12.09
N GLY A 108 -9.80 14.19 -12.06
CA GLY A 108 -9.20 15.50 -11.87
C GLY A 108 -9.21 16.04 -10.44
N ILE A 109 -9.50 15.19 -9.45
CA ILE A 109 -9.57 15.59 -8.04
C ILE A 109 -8.20 15.38 -7.38
N ALA A 110 -7.65 16.44 -6.83
CA ALA A 110 -6.42 16.37 -6.05
C ALA A 110 -6.65 15.61 -4.73
N VAL A 111 -5.78 14.64 -4.45
CA VAL A 111 -5.84 13.82 -3.24
C VAL A 111 -4.52 13.90 -2.51
N GLU A 112 -4.59 14.09 -1.19
CA GLU A 112 -3.44 14.03 -0.31
C GLU A 112 -3.56 12.86 0.67
N HIS A 113 -2.46 12.17 0.91
CA HIS A 113 -2.36 11.15 1.94
C HIS A 113 -1.88 11.77 3.25
N ILE A 114 -2.71 11.74 4.28
CA ILE A 114 -2.33 12.19 5.62
C ILE A 114 -1.48 11.09 6.26
N MET A 115 -0.18 11.35 6.39
CA MET A 115 0.79 10.38 6.93
C MET A 115 1.00 10.59 8.44
N SER A 116 0.90 11.82 8.91
CA SER A 116 0.97 12.23 10.32
C SER A 116 0.26 13.56 10.53
N GLY A 117 0.26 14.10 11.73
CA GLY A 117 -0.28 15.42 12.03
C GLY A 117 0.36 16.55 11.22
N SER A 118 1.65 16.39 10.86
CA SER A 118 2.45 17.40 10.16
C SER A 118 2.83 17.03 8.72
N ARG A 119 2.62 15.76 8.31
CA ARG A 119 3.06 15.30 6.99
C ARG A 119 1.90 14.87 6.11
N ARG A 120 1.85 15.45 4.92
CA ARG A 120 0.92 15.07 3.85
C ARG A 120 1.73 14.81 2.58
N ASP A 121 1.38 13.77 1.87
CA ASP A 121 2.02 13.39 0.61
C ASP A 121 0.95 13.46 -0.50
N ILE A 122 1.25 14.18 -1.59
CA ILE A 122 0.35 14.24 -2.76
C ILE A 122 0.24 12.83 -3.36
N HIS A 123 -0.99 12.42 -3.67
CA HIS A 123 -1.22 11.17 -4.37
C HIS A 123 -0.78 11.27 -5.83
N HIS A 124 -0.01 10.29 -6.26
CA HIS A 124 0.33 10.07 -7.66
C HIS A 124 -0.35 8.80 -8.16
N LEU A 125 -0.83 8.84 -9.38
CA LEU A 125 -1.46 7.68 -9.99
C LEU A 125 -0.54 6.46 -9.94
N THR A 126 -1.07 5.31 -9.60
CA THR A 126 -0.31 4.06 -9.56
C THR A 126 0.43 3.85 -10.90
N PRO A 127 1.75 3.55 -10.91
CA PRO A 127 2.59 3.60 -12.12
C PRO A 127 2.11 2.74 -13.29
N PHE A 128 1.42 1.63 -13.00
CA PHE A 128 0.85 0.74 -14.01
C PHE A 128 -0.66 0.92 -14.21
N ALA A 129 -1.25 1.94 -13.59
CA ALA A 129 -2.64 2.33 -13.85
C ALA A 129 -2.77 2.92 -15.25
N ARG A 130 -3.92 2.69 -15.85
CA ARG A 130 -4.33 3.28 -17.14
C ARG A 130 -5.74 3.82 -16.98
N ILE A 131 -6.01 4.95 -17.61
CA ILE A 131 -7.37 5.52 -17.64
C ILE A 131 -7.99 5.11 -18.99
N GLN A 132 -9.09 4.37 -18.93
CA GLN A 132 -9.85 3.93 -20.07
C GLN A 132 -11.33 4.29 -19.85
N ASN A 133 -11.90 5.04 -20.79
CA ASN A 133 -13.31 5.48 -20.70
C ASN A 133 -13.68 6.14 -19.35
N GLY A 134 -12.77 6.96 -18.80
CA GLY A 134 -12.96 7.63 -17.50
C GLY A 134 -12.80 6.75 -16.26
N LYS A 135 -12.48 5.46 -16.45
CA LYS A 135 -12.22 4.50 -15.35
C LYS A 135 -10.76 4.10 -15.28
N VAL A 136 -10.30 3.76 -14.08
CA VAL A 136 -8.93 3.30 -13.86
C VAL A 136 -8.89 1.79 -13.97
N VAL A 137 -8.00 1.28 -14.82
CA VAL A 137 -7.68 -0.15 -14.96
C VAL A 137 -6.20 -0.37 -14.70
N TYR A 138 -5.84 -1.59 -14.28
CA TYR A 138 -4.48 -1.96 -13.90
C TYR A 138 -4.02 -3.19 -14.70
N PRO A 139 -3.74 -3.04 -15.99
CA PRO A 139 -3.27 -4.14 -16.80
C PRO A 139 -1.89 -4.60 -16.35
N LYS A 140 -1.55 -5.86 -16.65
CA LYS A 140 -0.19 -6.34 -16.43
C LYS A 140 0.76 -5.48 -17.29
N PRO A 141 1.83 -4.93 -16.70
CA PRO A 141 2.84 -4.22 -17.48
C PRO A 141 3.40 -5.14 -18.57
N GLU A 142 3.43 -4.67 -19.80
CA GLU A 142 4.09 -5.41 -20.88
C GLU A 142 5.57 -5.60 -20.52
N GLU A 143 6.08 -6.79 -20.75
CA GLU A 143 7.43 -7.20 -20.38
C GLU A 143 8.52 -6.31 -21.01
N ASN A 144 8.21 -5.70 -22.16
CA ASN A 144 9.08 -4.77 -22.87
C ASN A 144 9.19 -3.38 -22.21
N ALA A 145 8.24 -2.97 -21.37
CA ALA A 145 8.31 -1.69 -20.66
C ALA A 145 9.36 -1.69 -19.52
N ARG A 146 9.86 -2.85 -19.08
CA ARG A 146 10.90 -2.95 -18.06
C ARG A 146 12.30 -2.63 -18.58
N ARG A 147 12.52 -2.55 -19.91
CA ARG A 147 13.81 -2.18 -20.51
C ARG A 147 13.94 -0.69 -20.84
N GLY A 148 12.86 0.09 -20.72
CA GLY A 148 12.86 1.52 -20.93
C GLY A 148 13.18 2.28 -19.66
N ARG A 149 14.46 2.45 -19.30
CA ARG A 149 14.88 3.64 -18.55
C ARG A 149 14.37 4.85 -19.34
N PRO A 150 13.83 5.90 -18.68
CA PRO A 150 13.57 7.16 -19.38
C PRO A 150 14.92 7.67 -19.90
N VAL A 151 15.12 7.52 -21.20
CA VAL A 151 16.21 8.21 -21.89
C VAL A 151 15.76 9.65 -21.91
N HIS A 152 16.37 10.48 -21.10
CA HIS A 152 16.36 11.92 -21.27
C HIS A 152 16.93 12.18 -22.69
N ARG A 153 16.04 12.44 -23.64
CA ARG A 153 16.39 12.93 -24.95
C ARG A 153 16.88 14.36 -24.79
N GLN A 154 18.16 14.50 -24.44
CA GLN A 154 18.85 15.77 -24.65
C GLN A 154 19.11 15.88 -26.15
N ALA A 155 18.75 17.03 -26.69
CA ALA A 155 18.96 17.39 -28.07
C ALA A 155 20.44 17.22 -28.46
N GLU A 156 20.64 16.54 -29.60
CA GLU A 156 21.95 16.38 -30.23
C GLU A 156 22.48 17.76 -30.65
N LEU A 157 23.59 18.16 -30.03
CA LEU A 157 24.56 19.07 -30.66
C LEU A 157 25.75 18.20 -31.07
N LYS A 158 25.89 18.01 -32.36
CA LYS A 158 27.07 17.39 -33.01
C LYS A 158 28.28 18.24 -32.76
N PHE A 159 29.33 17.70 -32.15
CA PHE A 159 30.74 18.03 -32.44
C PHE A 159 31.57 16.78 -32.21
N GLY A 160 32.51 16.56 -33.15
CA GLY A 160 33.24 15.37 -33.44
C GLY A 160 34.36 15.01 -32.49
N GLU A 161 34.93 13.86 -32.85
CA GLU A 161 36.25 13.31 -32.54
C GLU A 161 36.38 12.47 -31.26
N ALA A 162 36.88 11.27 -31.50
CA ALA A 162 37.13 10.18 -30.57
C ALA A 162 38.35 10.43 -29.71
N GLU A 163 38.24 10.05 -28.40
CA GLU A 163 39.40 9.74 -27.57
C GLU A 163 39.06 8.61 -26.57
N PRO A 164 40.08 7.85 -26.10
CA PRO A 164 39.89 6.47 -25.66
C PRO A 164 39.38 6.30 -24.23
N SER A 165 38.71 5.17 -24.00
CA SER A 165 38.07 4.76 -22.75
C SER A 165 39.00 4.73 -21.53
N MET A 166 38.68 5.55 -20.50
CA MET A 166 39.23 5.43 -19.17
C MET A 166 38.33 4.57 -18.26
N PRO A 167 38.91 3.80 -17.31
CA PRO A 167 38.15 2.90 -16.45
C PRO A 167 37.26 3.69 -15.46
N SER A 168 36.02 3.22 -15.27
CA SER A 168 35.01 3.85 -14.40
C SER A 168 35.48 3.94 -12.95
N LYS A 169 35.63 5.17 -12.44
CA LYS A 169 35.91 5.45 -11.03
C LYS A 169 34.72 4.98 -10.17
N LYS A 170 34.96 4.05 -9.24
CA LYS A 170 34.02 3.68 -8.17
C LYS A 170 33.49 4.95 -7.49
N ARG A 171 32.15 5.13 -7.50
CA ARG A 171 31.47 6.24 -6.82
C ARG A 171 31.83 6.22 -5.33
N ARG A 172 32.62 7.18 -4.89
CA ARG A 172 32.87 7.42 -3.44
C ARG A 172 31.54 7.77 -2.81
N THR A 173 31.04 6.93 -1.91
CA THR A 173 29.87 7.20 -1.07
C THR A 173 30.15 8.46 -0.25
N LYS A 174 29.26 9.46 -0.33
CA LYS A 174 29.40 10.68 0.47
C LYS A 174 29.40 10.33 1.95
N PHE A 175 30.41 10.83 2.67
CA PHE A 175 30.52 10.69 4.12
C PHE A 175 29.33 11.43 4.75
N THR A 176 28.53 10.72 5.57
CA THR A 176 27.50 11.32 6.40
C THR A 176 27.73 10.90 7.85
N ALA A 177 27.56 11.82 8.80
CA ALA A 177 27.72 11.55 10.23
C ALA A 177 26.85 10.36 10.69
N ALA A 178 25.66 10.18 10.10
CA ALA A 178 24.77 9.06 10.39
C ALA A 178 25.35 7.70 9.94
N ASN A 179 26.04 7.64 8.80
CA ASN A 179 26.68 6.42 8.32
C ASN A 179 27.89 6.05 9.19
N GLU A 180 28.65 7.05 9.63
CA GLU A 180 29.79 6.81 10.52
C GLU A 180 29.34 6.38 11.92
N ALA A 181 28.29 6.97 12.46
CA ALA A 181 27.71 6.53 13.74
C ALA A 181 27.22 5.08 13.67
N ARG A 182 26.54 4.68 12.60
CA ARG A 182 26.14 3.28 12.37
C ARG A 182 27.31 2.34 12.23
N ARG A 183 28.38 2.76 11.55
CA ARG A 183 29.62 1.98 11.45
C ARG A 183 30.28 1.76 12.80
N ARG A 184 30.42 2.79 13.61
CA ARG A 184 30.98 2.74 14.97
C ARG A 184 30.12 1.87 15.89
N ALA A 185 28.78 1.99 15.82
CA ALA A 185 27.88 1.13 16.59
C ALA A 185 28.04 -0.36 16.24
N ARG A 186 28.20 -0.71 14.96
CA ARG A 186 28.47 -2.10 14.54
C ARG A 186 29.82 -2.61 15.02
N LEU A 187 30.86 -1.77 15.01
CA LEU A 187 32.18 -2.14 15.51
C LEU A 187 32.20 -2.35 17.05
N ALA A 188 31.42 -1.53 17.79
CA ALA A 188 31.30 -1.62 19.24
C ALA A 188 30.40 -2.80 19.69
N ALA A 189 29.34 -3.10 18.93
CA ALA A 189 28.40 -4.19 19.24
C ALA A 189 28.88 -5.59 18.81
N GLY A 190 29.99 -5.69 18.08
CA GLY A 190 30.45 -6.95 17.51
C GLY A 190 29.59 -7.46 16.32
N ALA A 191 29.95 -8.61 15.80
CA ALA A 191 29.15 -9.28 14.76
C ALA A 191 27.79 -9.70 15.36
N PRO A 192 26.67 -9.54 14.62
CA PRO A 192 25.38 -10.04 15.08
C PRO A 192 25.49 -11.54 15.36
N PRO A 193 24.82 -12.06 16.41
CA PRO A 193 24.81 -13.49 16.67
C PRO A 193 24.30 -14.24 15.45
N HIS A 194 24.86 -15.43 15.22
CA HIS A 194 24.47 -16.29 14.10
C HIS A 194 22.95 -16.43 14.04
N GLU A 195 22.43 -16.36 12.83
CA GLU A 195 21.00 -16.44 12.54
C GLU A 195 20.39 -17.67 13.24
N ARG A 196 19.52 -17.46 14.23
CA ARG A 196 18.75 -18.54 14.84
C ARG A 196 17.68 -18.96 13.84
N VAL A 197 17.86 -20.12 13.23
CA VAL A 197 16.79 -20.77 12.48
C VAL A 197 15.62 -21.01 13.43
N ILE A 198 14.54 -20.25 13.28
CA ILE A 198 13.29 -20.47 14.04
C ILE A 198 12.67 -21.74 13.43
N PRO A 199 12.59 -22.86 14.16
CA PRO A 199 12.01 -24.08 13.61
C PRO A 199 10.56 -23.84 13.25
N ASP A 200 10.14 -24.35 12.09
CA ASP A 200 8.78 -24.23 11.58
C ASP A 200 7.80 -24.76 12.64
N LYS A 201 6.89 -23.90 13.09
CA LYS A 201 5.87 -24.25 14.10
C LYS A 201 5.00 -25.45 13.69
N ARG A 202 4.91 -25.75 12.40
CA ARG A 202 4.17 -26.90 11.84
C ARG A 202 4.85 -28.23 12.11
N ARG A 203 6.15 -28.24 12.46
CA ARG A 203 6.94 -29.47 12.77
C ARG A 203 7.10 -29.73 14.27
N LYS A 204 6.49 -28.95 15.13
CA LYS A 204 6.48 -29.22 16.58
C LYS A 204 5.47 -30.32 16.87
N PRO A 205 5.86 -31.42 17.57
CA PRO A 205 4.90 -32.40 18.05
C PRO A 205 3.86 -31.71 18.96
N PRO A 206 2.59 -32.18 18.95
CA PRO A 206 1.55 -31.57 19.77
C PRO A 206 1.93 -31.63 21.25
N LYS A 207 1.75 -30.54 21.96
CA LYS A 207 2.23 -30.28 23.33
C LYS A 207 1.62 -31.19 24.39
N HIS A 208 0.65 -32.03 24.06
CA HIS A 208 -0.09 -32.87 24.99
C HIS A 208 -0.39 -34.26 24.36
N LYS A 209 0.63 -35.13 24.30
CA LYS A 209 0.40 -36.57 24.43
C LYS A 209 1.10 -37.00 25.70
N LYS A 210 0.32 -37.29 26.75
CA LYS A 210 0.80 -38.11 27.85
C LYS A 210 1.19 -39.48 27.28
N PRO A 211 2.32 -40.09 27.68
CA PRO A 211 2.59 -41.48 27.36
C PRO A 211 1.47 -42.35 27.94
N PRO A 212 1.09 -43.46 27.27
CA PRO A 212 0.16 -44.40 27.87
C PRO A 212 0.73 -44.90 29.20
N GLU A 213 -0.08 -44.85 30.26
CA GLU A 213 0.24 -45.47 31.53
C GLU A 213 0.26 -46.99 31.30
N ASP A 214 1.40 -47.62 31.59
CA ASP A 214 1.52 -49.06 31.58
C ASP A 214 0.54 -49.64 32.59
N ILE A 215 -0.45 -50.39 32.10
CA ILE A 215 -1.35 -51.17 32.92
C ILE A 215 -0.50 -52.33 33.45
N VAL A 216 -0.12 -52.27 34.75
CA VAL A 216 0.42 -53.42 35.47
C VAL A 216 -0.78 -54.27 35.84
N GLU A 217 -0.97 -55.43 35.14
CA GLU A 217 -1.82 -56.48 35.64
C GLU A 217 -1.17 -57.18 36.82
N LEU A 218 -1.94 -57.29 37.93
CA LEU A 218 -1.75 -58.22 39.04
C LEU A 218 -2.62 -59.41 38.82
#